data_dc6dd4196a06819f8507250f8a48b902
#
_entry.id   dc6dd4196a06819f8507250f8a48b902
#
_cell.length_a   1.000
_cell.length_b   1.000
_cell.length_c   1.000
_cell.angle_alpha   90.00
_cell.angle_beta   90.00
_cell.angle_gamma   90.00
#
_symmetry.space_group_name_H-M   'P 1'
#
loop_
_entity.id
_entity.type
_entity.pdbx_description
1 polymer ?
#
loop_
_entity_poly.entity_id
_entity_poly.type
_entity_poly.pdbx_seq_one_letter_code
_entity_poly.pdbx_strand_id
1 'polypeptide(L)'
;MVTLRNTKEEDLEYVLGAEYKASVDAYVINWSEEKHLGAIEDKLVDHKIIESEGRSIGYLIANRNPDDNYELMRIVVSEKGKGYGKEAIKLLLKFAFEEISTHRFWLDVRMHNTYAIRLYENLGFKEEGILRECVKYKDGYVSVKVMSILRREYEI
;
A
#
# COMPACT_ATOMS: atom_id res chain seq x y z
N MET A 1 5.51 -9.79 -15.98
CA MET A 1 5.37 -10.37 -14.63
C MET A 1 5.81 -9.37 -13.57
N VAL A 2 4.99 -9.19 -12.55
CA VAL A 2 5.26 -8.26 -11.46
C VAL A 2 6.03 -8.95 -10.34
N THR A 3 7.02 -8.27 -9.78
CA THR A 3 7.77 -8.74 -8.62
C THR A 3 7.91 -7.61 -7.60
N LEU A 4 8.16 -7.98 -6.34
CA LEU A 4 8.44 -7.05 -5.26
C LEU A 4 9.87 -7.29 -4.77
N ARG A 5 10.61 -6.22 -4.53
CA ARG A 5 11.93 -6.30 -3.88
C ARG A 5 12.09 -5.20 -2.85
N ASN A 6 12.99 -5.38 -1.91
CA ASN A 6 13.26 -4.34 -0.93
C ASN A 6 13.83 -3.09 -1.60
N THR A 7 13.36 -1.94 -1.16
CA THR A 7 13.85 -0.65 -1.63
C THR A 7 15.25 -0.41 -1.08
N LYS A 8 16.13 0.12 -1.93
CA LYS A 8 17.49 0.52 -1.55
C LYS A 8 17.59 2.04 -1.58
N GLU A 9 18.61 2.57 -0.94
CA GLU A 9 18.85 4.01 -0.93
C GLU A 9 18.94 4.60 -2.35
N GLU A 10 19.54 3.88 -3.27
CA GLU A 10 19.66 4.28 -4.68
C GLU A 10 18.32 4.36 -5.43
N ASP A 11 17.25 3.79 -4.86
CA ASP A 11 15.90 3.87 -5.44
C ASP A 11 15.15 5.14 -5.03
N LEU A 12 15.69 5.92 -4.09
CA LEU A 12 14.97 7.07 -3.53
C LEU A 12 14.60 8.12 -4.56
N GLU A 13 15.44 8.35 -5.55
CA GLU A 13 15.13 9.29 -6.63
C GLU A 13 13.84 8.88 -7.36
N TYR A 14 13.73 7.60 -7.69
CA TYR A 14 12.53 7.06 -8.31
C TYR A 14 11.31 7.19 -7.39
N VAL A 15 11.46 6.81 -6.12
CA VAL A 15 10.37 6.84 -5.13
C VAL A 15 9.83 8.26 -4.95
N LEU A 16 10.72 9.24 -4.77
CA LEU A 16 10.33 10.62 -4.60
C LEU A 16 9.61 11.19 -5.84
N GLY A 17 10.08 10.82 -7.03
CA GLY A 17 9.44 11.22 -8.27
C GLY A 17 8.06 10.62 -8.45
N ALA A 18 7.90 9.33 -8.18
CA ALA A 18 6.62 8.63 -8.26
C ALA A 18 5.62 9.18 -7.22
N GLU A 19 6.10 9.45 -6.02
CA GLU A 19 5.29 10.03 -4.95
C GLU A 19 4.79 11.43 -5.30
N TYR A 20 5.65 12.25 -5.86
CA TYR A 20 5.28 13.60 -6.27
C TYR A 20 4.15 13.56 -7.30
N LYS A 21 4.25 12.70 -8.32
CA LYS A 21 3.19 12.54 -9.32
C LYS A 21 1.89 12.06 -8.69
N ALA A 22 1.97 11.12 -7.75
CA ALA A 22 0.78 10.61 -7.06
C ALA A 22 0.14 11.68 -6.16
N SER A 23 0.93 12.58 -5.59
CA SER A 23 0.42 13.65 -4.71
C SER A 23 -0.44 14.66 -5.45
N VAL A 24 -0.24 14.81 -6.76
CA VAL A 24 -1.07 15.71 -7.61
C VAL A 24 -2.52 15.25 -7.60
N ASP A 25 -2.78 13.96 -7.51
CA ASP A 25 -4.12 13.40 -7.43
C ASP A 25 -4.71 13.46 -6.00
N ALA A 26 -3.96 14.01 -5.05
CA ALA A 26 -4.34 14.26 -3.65
C ALA A 26 -4.66 13.00 -2.82
N TYR A 27 -4.22 11.83 -3.26
CA TYR A 27 -4.37 10.58 -2.49
C TYR A 27 -3.13 10.23 -1.68
N VAL A 28 -2.00 10.88 -1.94
CA VAL A 28 -0.71 10.56 -1.34
C VAL A 28 -0.08 11.85 -0.79
N ILE A 29 0.40 11.78 0.44
CA ILE A 29 1.12 12.89 1.08
C ILE A 29 2.61 12.68 0.84
N ASN A 30 3.29 13.72 0.35
CA ASN A 30 4.74 13.67 0.14
C ASN A 30 5.50 13.50 1.45
N TRP A 31 6.42 12.55 1.45
CA TRP A 31 7.38 12.38 2.54
C TRP A 31 8.72 13.00 2.14
N SER A 32 9.52 13.37 3.14
CA SER A 32 10.90 13.77 2.91
C SER A 32 11.75 12.54 2.55
N GLU A 33 12.89 12.79 1.93
CA GLU A 33 13.88 11.73 1.67
C GLU A 33 14.30 11.04 2.97
N GLU A 34 14.51 11.81 4.04
CA GLU A 34 14.88 11.28 5.35
C GLU A 34 13.84 10.33 5.92
N LYS A 35 12.56 10.65 5.74
CA LYS A 35 11.47 9.81 6.22
C LYS A 35 11.42 8.48 5.44
N HIS A 36 11.62 8.51 4.14
CA HIS A 36 11.71 7.29 3.34
C HIS A 36 12.91 6.45 3.76
N LEU A 37 14.06 7.08 3.95
CA LEU A 37 15.27 6.37 4.35
C LEU A 37 15.08 5.69 5.72
N GLY A 38 14.47 6.39 6.67
CA GLY A 38 14.13 5.82 7.98
C GLY A 38 13.21 4.60 7.86
N ALA A 39 12.23 4.66 6.97
CA ALA A 39 11.32 3.54 6.72
C ALA A 39 12.06 2.34 6.09
N ILE A 40 12.99 2.60 5.17
CA ILE A 40 13.80 1.54 4.54
C ILE A 40 14.64 0.81 5.59
N GLU A 41 15.15 1.51 6.57
CA GLU A 41 16.01 0.96 7.63
C GLU A 41 15.24 0.30 8.78
N ASP A 42 13.96 0.59 8.92
CA ASP A 42 13.12 0.08 10.00
C ASP A 42 12.71 -1.37 9.73
N LYS A 43 13.05 -2.28 10.66
CA LYS A 43 12.75 -3.71 10.54
C LYS A 43 11.26 -4.02 10.59
N LEU A 44 10.44 -3.11 11.12
CA LEU A 44 8.99 -3.28 11.21
C LEU A 44 8.26 -2.65 10.02
N VAL A 45 9.01 -2.15 9.05
CA VAL A 45 8.47 -1.55 7.84
C VAL A 45 8.99 -2.30 6.62
N ASP A 46 8.08 -2.68 5.74
CA ASP A 46 8.42 -3.26 4.45
C ASP A 46 8.23 -2.16 3.40
N HIS A 47 9.34 -1.58 2.97
CA HIS A 47 9.38 -0.60 1.89
C HIS A 47 9.87 -1.33 0.65
N LYS A 48 9.02 -1.45 -0.37
CA LYS A 48 9.32 -2.30 -1.53
C LYS A 48 9.12 -1.56 -2.84
N ILE A 49 10.00 -1.87 -3.79
CA ILE A 49 9.85 -1.46 -5.19
C ILE A 49 9.00 -2.52 -5.89
N ILE A 50 8.07 -2.06 -6.71
CA ILE A 50 7.29 -2.91 -7.60
C ILE A 50 7.97 -2.87 -8.96
N GLU A 51 8.35 -4.04 -9.47
CA GLU A 51 9.03 -4.15 -10.76
C GLU A 51 8.23 -4.98 -11.75
N SER A 52 8.39 -4.63 -13.02
CA SER A 52 7.91 -5.44 -14.14
C SER A 52 8.95 -5.38 -15.26
N GLU A 53 9.36 -6.54 -15.73
CA GLU A 53 10.34 -6.64 -16.82
C GLU A 53 11.61 -5.83 -16.56
N GLY A 54 12.11 -5.91 -15.33
CA GLY A 54 13.37 -5.28 -14.96
C GLY A 54 13.31 -3.78 -14.71
N ARG A 55 12.14 -3.16 -14.74
CA ARG A 55 12.02 -1.72 -14.48
C ARG A 55 11.07 -1.45 -13.32
N SER A 56 11.34 -0.36 -12.61
CA SER A 56 10.50 0.09 -11.51
C SER A 56 9.20 0.68 -12.06
N ILE A 57 8.07 0.16 -11.58
CA ILE A 57 6.74 0.60 -11.99
C ILE A 57 5.91 1.13 -10.82
N GLY A 58 6.46 1.10 -9.62
CA GLY A 58 5.79 1.61 -8.44
C GLY A 58 6.55 1.28 -7.17
N TYR A 59 5.98 1.63 -6.03
CA TYR A 59 6.50 1.24 -4.73
C TYR A 59 5.35 1.09 -3.75
N LEU A 60 5.62 0.40 -2.64
CA LEU A 60 4.66 0.28 -1.56
C LEU A 60 5.37 0.37 -0.20
N ILE A 61 4.58 0.71 0.81
CA ILE A 61 5.03 0.77 2.20
C ILE A 61 3.99 0.03 3.04
N ALA A 62 4.46 -0.94 3.81
CA ALA A 62 3.61 -1.72 4.70
C ALA A 62 4.24 -1.80 6.08
N ASN A 63 3.41 -1.85 7.10
CA ASN A 63 3.85 -1.85 8.49
C ASN A 63 3.47 -3.15 9.18
N ARG A 64 4.43 -3.72 9.93
CA ARG A 64 4.19 -4.86 10.82
C ARG A 64 3.73 -4.30 12.16
N ASN A 65 2.43 -4.42 12.43
CA ASN A 65 1.83 -3.90 13.66
C ASN A 65 1.78 -4.98 14.75
N PRO A 66 1.56 -4.59 16.02
CA PRO A 66 1.36 -5.56 17.09
C PRO A 66 0.20 -6.51 16.82
N ASP A 67 0.20 -7.66 17.52
CA ASP A 67 -0.87 -8.66 17.47
C ASP A 67 -1.07 -9.29 16.09
N ASP A 68 0.04 -9.46 15.36
CA ASP A 68 0.07 -10.08 14.04
C ASP A 68 -0.82 -9.37 13.01
N ASN A 69 -0.89 -8.05 13.11
CA ASN A 69 -1.52 -7.19 12.11
C ASN A 69 -0.48 -6.70 11.11
N TYR A 70 -0.88 -6.59 9.87
CA TYR A 70 -0.05 -6.06 8.79
C TYR A 70 -0.85 -5.00 8.03
N GLU A 71 -0.29 -3.82 7.93
CA GLU A 71 -0.96 -2.67 7.31
C GLU A 71 -0.32 -2.32 5.97
N LEU A 72 -1.11 -2.33 4.91
CA LEU A 72 -0.69 -1.68 3.66
C LEU A 72 -0.95 -0.18 3.81
N MET A 73 0.11 0.58 4.11
CA MET A 73 0.01 2.00 4.37
C MET A 73 -0.03 2.82 3.08
N ARG A 74 0.73 2.41 2.07
CA ARG A 74 0.83 3.15 0.81
C ARG A 74 1.18 2.23 -0.35
N ILE A 75 0.50 2.45 -1.47
CA ILE A 75 0.89 1.85 -2.74
C ILE A 75 0.77 2.92 -3.84
N VAL A 76 1.82 3.04 -4.63
CA VAL A 76 1.88 3.97 -5.76
C VAL A 76 2.32 3.18 -6.98
N VAL A 77 1.53 3.27 -8.06
CA VAL A 77 1.85 2.61 -9.33
C VAL A 77 1.98 3.70 -10.40
N SER A 78 3.11 3.71 -11.08
CA SER A 78 3.43 4.73 -12.09
C SER A 78 2.68 4.53 -13.40
N GLU A 79 2.36 3.30 -13.76
CA GLU A 79 1.65 2.97 -14.99
C GLU A 79 0.28 2.40 -14.65
N LYS A 80 -0.75 3.19 -14.88
CA LYS A 80 -2.14 2.81 -14.57
C LYS A 80 -2.77 2.00 -15.69
N GLY A 81 -3.82 1.23 -15.34
CA GLY A 81 -4.61 0.48 -16.31
C GLY A 81 -4.00 -0.83 -16.79
N LYS A 82 -2.90 -1.29 -16.20
CA LYS A 82 -2.22 -2.52 -16.58
C LYS A 82 -2.35 -3.66 -15.55
N GLY A 83 -3.10 -3.42 -14.47
CA GLY A 83 -3.28 -4.43 -13.43
C GLY A 83 -2.10 -4.59 -12.48
N TYR A 84 -1.11 -3.73 -12.53
CA TYR A 84 0.10 -3.83 -11.69
C TYR A 84 -0.20 -3.70 -10.20
N GLY A 85 -1.11 -2.81 -9.83
CA GLY A 85 -1.51 -2.64 -8.43
C GLY A 85 -2.13 -3.90 -7.86
N LYS A 86 -3.02 -4.52 -8.60
CA LYS A 86 -3.66 -5.78 -8.21
C LYS A 86 -2.64 -6.90 -8.03
N GLU A 87 -1.72 -7.03 -8.98
CA GLU A 87 -0.67 -8.05 -8.93
C GLU A 87 0.25 -7.82 -7.73
N ALA A 88 0.65 -6.56 -7.48
CA ALA A 88 1.51 -6.23 -6.35
C ALA A 88 0.84 -6.55 -5.01
N ILE A 89 -0.45 -6.24 -4.87
CA ILE A 89 -1.18 -6.53 -3.64
C ILE A 89 -1.33 -8.03 -3.42
N LYS A 90 -1.55 -8.81 -4.48
CA LYS A 90 -1.59 -10.28 -4.37
C LYS A 90 -0.25 -10.82 -3.86
N LEU A 91 0.86 -10.31 -4.38
CA LEU A 91 2.20 -10.72 -3.91
C LEU A 91 2.42 -10.33 -2.47
N LEU A 92 1.95 -9.16 -2.06
CA LEU A 92 2.09 -8.70 -0.69
C LEU A 92 1.23 -9.52 0.27
N LEU A 93 0.01 -9.90 -0.13
CA LEU A 93 -0.83 -10.80 0.65
C LEU A 93 -0.14 -12.14 0.87
N LYS A 94 0.46 -12.69 -0.19
CA LYS A 94 1.22 -13.93 -0.10
C LYS A 94 2.38 -13.79 0.88
N PHE A 95 3.16 -12.74 0.75
CA PHE A 95 4.28 -12.45 1.65
C PHE A 95 3.80 -12.36 3.11
N ALA A 96 2.74 -11.57 3.35
CA ALA A 96 2.24 -11.35 4.70
C ALA A 96 1.71 -12.63 5.35
N PHE A 97 0.91 -13.40 4.65
CA PHE A 97 0.29 -14.59 5.23
C PHE A 97 1.18 -15.83 5.21
N GLU A 98 1.98 -16.01 4.17
CA GLU A 98 2.77 -17.22 4.00
C GLU A 98 4.20 -17.11 4.53
N GLU A 99 4.82 -15.93 4.46
CA GLU A 99 6.21 -15.77 4.89
C GLU A 99 6.36 -15.20 6.29
N ILE A 100 5.58 -14.17 6.64
CA ILE A 100 5.68 -13.55 7.98
C ILE A 100 4.55 -13.92 8.93
N SER A 101 3.68 -14.83 8.52
CA SER A 101 2.62 -15.41 9.37
C SER A 101 1.68 -14.39 10.01
N THR A 102 1.30 -13.38 9.27
CA THR A 102 0.31 -12.39 9.69
C THR A 102 -1.05 -13.05 9.96
N HIS A 103 -1.79 -12.54 10.91
CA HIS A 103 -3.16 -12.97 11.17
C HIS A 103 -4.19 -12.10 10.43
N ARG A 104 -3.96 -10.79 10.39
CA ARG A 104 -4.88 -9.82 9.79
C ARG A 104 -4.11 -8.83 8.93
N PHE A 105 -4.47 -8.75 7.64
CA PHE A 105 -3.93 -7.77 6.70
C PHE A 105 -4.99 -6.69 6.50
N TRP A 106 -4.66 -5.44 6.79
CA TRP A 106 -5.62 -4.35 6.74
C TRP A 106 -5.08 -3.12 6.01
N LEU A 107 -6.00 -2.27 5.61
CA LEU A 107 -5.71 -0.98 5.00
C LEU A 107 -6.87 -0.05 5.28
N ASP A 108 -6.63 1.23 5.07
CA ASP A 108 -7.72 2.18 4.95
C ASP A 108 -7.67 2.83 3.56
N VAL A 109 -8.82 3.25 3.08
CA VAL A 109 -8.96 3.85 1.77
C VAL A 109 -9.97 5.01 1.85
N ARG A 110 -9.64 6.11 1.20
CA ARG A 110 -10.52 7.28 1.19
C ARG A 110 -11.82 6.94 0.48
N MET A 111 -12.95 7.35 1.08
CA MET A 111 -14.29 6.99 0.59
C MET A 111 -14.54 7.40 -0.86
N HIS A 112 -13.93 8.48 -1.32
CA HIS A 112 -14.11 8.93 -2.70
C HIS A 112 -13.22 8.18 -3.72
N ASN A 113 -12.29 7.34 -3.24
CA ASN A 113 -11.45 6.52 -4.11
C ASN A 113 -12.17 5.21 -4.45
N THR A 114 -13.22 5.33 -5.25
CA THR A 114 -14.10 4.20 -5.58
C THR A 114 -13.38 3.11 -6.38
N TYR A 115 -12.39 3.48 -7.19
CA TYR A 115 -11.59 2.52 -7.94
C TYR A 115 -10.82 1.59 -6.99
N ALA A 116 -10.13 2.17 -6.01
CA ALA A 116 -9.36 1.38 -5.04
C ALA A 116 -10.26 0.50 -4.18
N ILE A 117 -11.40 1.03 -3.72
CA ILE A 117 -12.36 0.26 -2.93
C ILE A 117 -12.80 -0.99 -3.70
N ARG A 118 -13.17 -0.85 -4.96
CA ARG A 118 -13.57 -2.00 -5.80
C ARG A 118 -12.44 -2.99 -5.99
N LEU A 119 -11.22 -2.49 -6.18
CA LEU A 119 -10.03 -3.33 -6.31
C LEU A 119 -9.85 -4.19 -5.07
N TYR A 120 -9.94 -3.59 -3.89
CA TYR A 120 -9.79 -4.30 -2.63
C TYR A 120 -10.92 -5.30 -2.39
N GLU A 121 -12.16 -4.92 -2.68
CA GLU A 121 -13.30 -5.84 -2.59
C GLU A 121 -13.09 -7.06 -3.49
N ASN A 122 -12.63 -6.85 -4.73
CA ASN A 122 -12.36 -7.93 -5.68
C ASN A 122 -11.23 -8.85 -5.23
N LEU A 123 -10.31 -8.34 -4.40
CA LEU A 123 -9.23 -9.15 -3.82
C LEU A 123 -9.65 -9.89 -2.55
N GLY A 124 -10.88 -9.69 -2.08
CA GLY A 124 -11.41 -10.38 -0.91
C GLY A 124 -11.35 -9.58 0.38
N PHE A 125 -10.96 -8.31 0.31
CA PHE A 125 -11.02 -7.43 1.50
C PHE A 125 -12.46 -7.17 1.90
N LYS A 126 -12.71 -7.21 3.19
CA LYS A 126 -14.03 -6.92 3.77
C LYS A 126 -14.01 -5.60 4.51
N GLU A 127 -15.11 -4.87 4.46
CA GLU A 127 -15.26 -3.62 5.18
C GLU A 127 -15.37 -3.90 6.68
N GLU A 128 -14.62 -3.15 7.49
CA GLU A 128 -14.73 -3.20 8.95
C GLU A 128 -15.50 -2.01 9.49
N GLY A 129 -15.43 -0.89 8.82
CA GLY A 129 -16.11 0.32 9.25
C GLY A 129 -15.60 1.55 8.54
N ILE A 130 -16.17 2.69 8.90
CA ILE A 130 -15.84 3.98 8.33
C ILE A 130 -15.41 4.92 9.44
N LEU A 131 -14.24 5.54 9.28
CA LEU A 131 -13.75 6.60 10.15
C LEU A 131 -14.21 7.93 9.55
N ARG A 132 -15.11 8.60 10.28
CA ARG A 132 -15.77 9.81 9.76
C ARG A 132 -14.82 11.00 9.75
N GLU A 133 -14.67 11.64 8.59
CA GLU A 133 -13.95 12.91 8.41
C GLU A 133 -12.60 12.97 9.12
N CYS A 134 -11.82 11.89 9.02
CA CYS A 134 -10.56 11.73 9.74
C CYS A 134 -9.33 12.20 8.96
N VAL A 135 -9.49 12.54 7.68
CA VAL A 135 -8.38 13.00 6.82
C VAL A 135 -8.71 14.37 6.24
N LYS A 136 -7.79 15.28 6.38
CA LYS A 136 -7.89 16.60 5.76
C LYS A 136 -7.68 16.47 4.25
N TYR A 137 -8.55 17.07 3.46
CA TYR A 137 -8.49 16.98 2.01
C TYR A 137 -9.02 18.28 1.40
N LYS A 138 -8.16 19.00 0.65
CA LYS A 138 -8.49 20.31 0.09
C LYS A 138 -8.98 21.24 1.21
N ASP A 139 -10.17 21.83 1.07
CA ASP A 139 -10.72 22.77 2.05
C ASP A 139 -11.64 22.09 3.07
N GLY A 140 -11.65 20.77 3.12
CA GLY A 140 -12.53 20.04 4.02
C GLY A 140 -11.90 18.76 4.56
N TYR A 141 -12.76 17.81 4.84
CA TYR A 141 -12.35 16.52 5.43
C TYR A 141 -13.02 15.39 4.69
N VAL A 142 -12.37 14.26 4.62
CA VAL A 142 -12.92 13.04 4.02
C VAL A 142 -12.85 11.88 5.01
N SER A 143 -13.79 10.96 4.86
CA SER A 143 -13.84 9.73 5.63
C SER A 143 -13.01 8.67 4.95
N VAL A 144 -12.54 7.68 5.72
CA VAL A 144 -11.86 6.51 5.19
C VAL A 144 -12.62 5.26 5.56
N LYS A 145 -12.52 4.27 4.69
CA LYS A 145 -13.06 2.92 4.92
C LYS A 145 -11.92 2.03 5.36
N VAL A 146 -12.07 1.33 6.47
CA VAL A 146 -11.12 0.32 6.93
C VAL A 146 -11.55 -1.02 6.36
N MET A 147 -10.62 -1.71 5.72
CA MET A 147 -10.85 -3.00 5.06
C MET A 147 -9.77 -3.98 5.46
N SER A 148 -10.11 -5.27 5.51
CA SER A 148 -9.16 -6.29 5.94
C SER A 148 -9.44 -7.66 5.33
N ILE A 149 -8.42 -8.51 5.40
CA ILE A 149 -8.52 -9.96 5.14
C ILE A 149 -7.92 -10.66 6.34
N LEU A 150 -8.62 -11.65 6.88
CA LEU A 150 -8.10 -12.51 7.93
C LEU A 150 -7.43 -13.74 7.32
N ARG A 151 -6.44 -14.31 8.04
CA ARG A 151 -5.73 -15.51 7.55
C ARG A 151 -6.67 -16.59 7.04
N ARG A 152 -7.71 -16.94 7.83
CA ARG A 152 -8.64 -17.99 7.45
C ARG A 152 -9.42 -17.66 6.16
N GLU A 153 -9.55 -16.39 5.84
CA GLU A 153 -10.22 -15.95 4.61
C GLU A 153 -9.29 -16.03 3.41
N TYR A 154 -8.00 -15.85 3.63
CA TYR A 154 -6.97 -15.97 2.60
C TYR A 154 -6.75 -17.44 2.19
N GLU A 155 -6.85 -18.35 3.14
CA GLU A 155 -6.55 -19.77 2.94
C GLU A 155 -7.68 -20.56 2.28
N ILE A 156 -8.80 -19.94 1.96
CA ILE A 156 -9.93 -20.60 1.31
C ILE A 156 -9.64 -20.86 -0.16
#